data_de6470981c163c22170a38f25ba1e99f
#
_entry.id   de6470981c163c22170a38f25ba1e99f
#
_cell.length_a   1.000
_cell.length_b   1.000
_cell.length_c   1.000
_cell.angle_alpha   90.00
_cell.angle_beta   90.00
_cell.angle_gamma   90.00
#
_symmetry.space_group_name_H-M   'P 1'
#
loop_
_entity.id
_entity.type
_entity.pdbx_description
1 polymer ?
#
loop_
_entity_poly.entity_id
_entity_poly.type
_entity_poly.pdbx_seq_one_letter_code
_entity_poly.pdbx_strand_id
1 'polypeptide(L)'
;MTALTTKRFTIEEYHRLGELGFFSPEERVELIRGEIIKMPTTKTPHSFCNTRLWQELFKLLGESATLRVQEPIILSADSEPQPDFAIVRNQDDNYLSSHPMPDDIFLVIEISNPTLKFDQTTKLSLYAEDNIPHYWIFNLIDNHLEIYSQPYQDLRGKFNYRHKQIALPNETIPLPHFPEISLNLSRIFPP
;
A
#
# COMPACT_ATOMS: atom_id res chain seq x y z
N MET A 1 -33.62 20.62 -11.91
CA MET A 1 -33.49 19.79 -10.69
C MET A 1 -32.05 19.91 -10.21
N THR A 2 -31.84 20.37 -8.99
CA THR A 2 -30.51 20.42 -8.40
C THR A 2 -30.13 18.99 -7.99
N ALA A 3 -29.09 18.42 -8.62
CA ALA A 3 -28.60 17.11 -8.22
C ALA A 3 -27.95 17.22 -6.83
N LEU A 4 -28.29 16.31 -5.94
CA LEU A 4 -27.59 16.16 -4.66
C LEU A 4 -26.26 15.46 -4.93
N THR A 5 -25.16 16.00 -4.40
CA THR A 5 -23.82 15.43 -4.52
C THR A 5 -23.26 15.15 -3.13
N THR A 6 -22.51 14.05 -2.99
CA THR A 6 -21.77 13.75 -1.76
C THR A 6 -20.55 14.66 -1.68
N LYS A 7 -20.26 15.25 -0.54
CA LYS A 7 -19.00 15.96 -0.31
C LYS A 7 -17.85 14.93 -0.27
N ARG A 8 -16.84 15.18 -1.07
CA ARG A 8 -15.55 14.47 -1.06
C ARG A 8 -14.50 15.42 -0.48
N PHE A 9 -13.59 14.87 0.33
CA PHE A 9 -12.51 15.64 0.92
C PHE A 9 -11.29 15.66 -0.01
N THR A 10 -10.59 16.78 -0.06
CA THR A 10 -9.25 16.87 -0.62
C THR A 10 -8.23 16.49 0.45
N ILE A 11 -6.98 16.20 0.06
CA ILE A 11 -5.87 15.94 1.00
C ILE A 11 -5.69 17.14 1.96
N GLU A 12 -5.76 18.36 1.44
CA GLU A 12 -5.65 19.57 2.27
C GLU A 12 -6.76 19.66 3.32
N GLU A 13 -8.00 19.39 2.93
CA GLU A 13 -9.14 19.36 3.87
C GLU A 13 -8.97 18.25 4.92
N TYR A 14 -8.47 17.07 4.50
CA TYR A 14 -8.20 15.94 5.39
C TYR A 14 -7.11 16.28 6.42
N HIS A 15 -5.99 16.86 5.98
CA HIS A 15 -4.94 17.33 6.88
C HIS A 15 -5.46 18.39 7.85
N ARG A 16 -6.31 19.32 7.35
CA ARG A 16 -6.91 20.35 8.21
C ARG A 16 -7.82 19.76 9.29
N LEU A 17 -8.55 18.68 8.99
CA LEU A 17 -9.32 17.96 10.02
C LEU A 17 -8.42 17.35 11.09
N GLY A 18 -7.28 16.76 10.68
CA GLY A 18 -6.27 16.24 11.60
C GLY A 18 -5.71 17.32 12.53
N GLU A 19 -5.28 18.47 11.99
CA GLU A 19 -4.78 19.62 12.75
C GLU A 19 -5.79 20.17 13.77
N LEU A 20 -7.08 20.13 13.42
CA LEU A 20 -8.17 20.54 14.31
C LEU A 20 -8.52 19.50 15.39
N GLY A 21 -7.83 18.34 15.39
CA GLY A 21 -8.09 17.26 16.34
C GLY A 21 -9.42 16.53 16.10
N PHE A 22 -9.90 16.51 14.85
CA PHE A 22 -11.13 15.80 14.50
C PHE A 22 -10.97 14.28 14.66
N PHE A 23 -9.79 13.75 14.41
CA PHE A 23 -9.47 12.34 14.61
C PHE A 23 -8.86 12.13 16.00
N SER A 24 -9.30 11.09 16.69
CA SER A 24 -8.65 10.67 17.93
C SER A 24 -7.22 10.16 17.64
N PRO A 25 -6.23 10.39 18.51
CA PRO A 25 -4.86 9.90 18.33
C PRO A 25 -4.76 8.37 18.16
N GLU A 26 -5.77 7.63 18.61
CA GLU A 26 -5.85 6.18 18.50
C GLU A 26 -6.53 5.72 17.21
N GLU A 27 -7.14 6.64 16.46
CA GLU A 27 -7.80 6.31 15.21
C GLU A 27 -6.81 6.28 14.06
N ARG A 28 -6.69 5.13 13.40
CA ARG A 28 -6.02 5.03 12.12
C ARG A 28 -7.04 5.29 11.02
N VAL A 29 -6.81 6.34 10.28
CA VAL A 29 -7.68 6.75 9.16
C VAL A 29 -6.84 6.97 7.90
N GLU A 30 -7.42 6.71 6.75
CA GLU A 30 -6.85 6.95 5.44
C GLU A 30 -7.83 7.77 4.61
N LEU A 31 -7.33 8.63 3.72
CA LEU A 31 -8.15 9.29 2.72
C LEU A 31 -8.11 8.47 1.42
N ILE A 32 -9.26 7.97 0.98
CA ILE A 32 -9.38 7.17 -0.25
C ILE A 32 -10.50 7.75 -1.11
N ARG A 33 -10.15 8.32 -2.26
CA ARG A 33 -11.10 8.97 -3.19
C ARG A 33 -12.03 9.96 -2.49
N GLY A 34 -11.46 10.76 -1.60
CA GLY A 34 -12.16 11.76 -0.82
C GLY A 34 -13.05 11.23 0.30
N GLU A 35 -12.98 9.92 0.60
CA GLU A 35 -13.65 9.31 1.75
C GLU A 35 -12.64 9.03 2.86
N ILE A 36 -13.00 9.36 4.09
CA ILE A 36 -12.19 9.04 5.27
C ILE A 36 -12.54 7.62 5.72
N ILE A 37 -11.59 6.72 5.58
CA ILE A 37 -11.75 5.29 5.89
C ILE A 37 -11.06 5.00 7.22
N LYS A 38 -11.82 4.49 8.18
CA LYS A 38 -11.27 4.01 9.45
C LYS A 38 -10.73 2.61 9.30
N MET A 39 -9.44 2.46 9.58
CA MET A 39 -8.76 1.18 9.50
C MET A 39 -8.96 0.35 10.77
N PRO A 40 -9.11 -0.98 10.66
CA PRO A 40 -9.23 -1.84 11.82
C PRO A 40 -7.91 -1.91 12.60
N THR A 41 -8.01 -2.25 13.89
CA THR A 41 -6.81 -2.52 14.69
C THR A 41 -6.09 -3.77 14.19
N THR A 42 -4.77 -3.71 14.17
CA THR A 42 -3.91 -4.83 13.77
C THR A 42 -3.98 -5.98 14.77
N LYS A 43 -4.01 -7.23 14.26
CA LYS A 43 -3.99 -8.44 15.08
C LYS A 43 -2.62 -9.11 15.05
N THR A 44 -2.36 -10.01 15.98
CA THR A 44 -1.06 -10.70 16.14
C THR A 44 -0.49 -11.30 14.84
N PRO A 45 -1.26 -12.02 13.99
CA PRO A 45 -0.71 -12.55 12.74
C PRO A 45 -0.20 -11.46 11.79
N HIS A 46 -0.94 -10.34 11.68
CA HIS A 46 -0.53 -9.19 10.87
C HIS A 46 0.77 -8.58 11.45
N SER A 47 0.83 -8.34 12.76
CA SER A 47 2.01 -7.77 13.41
C SER A 47 3.24 -8.67 13.27
N PHE A 48 3.06 -10.00 13.32
CA PHE A 48 4.14 -10.96 13.07
C PHE A 48 4.68 -10.82 11.65
N CYS A 49 3.80 -10.89 10.65
CA CYS A 49 4.17 -10.76 9.25
C CYS A 49 4.85 -9.41 8.97
N ASN A 50 4.30 -8.31 9.49
CA ASN A 50 4.87 -6.97 9.39
C ASN A 50 6.31 -6.92 9.93
N THR A 51 6.53 -7.41 11.16
CA THR A 51 7.87 -7.43 11.78
C THR A 51 8.86 -8.23 10.95
N ARG A 52 8.47 -9.43 10.47
CA ARG A 52 9.34 -10.30 9.67
C ARG A 52 9.66 -9.67 8.32
N LEU A 53 8.66 -9.13 7.65
CA LEU A 53 8.82 -8.49 6.35
C LEU A 53 9.70 -7.24 6.44
N TRP A 54 9.49 -6.40 7.46
CA TRP A 54 10.36 -5.27 7.74
C TRP A 54 11.83 -5.68 7.90
N GLN A 55 12.10 -6.70 8.73
CA GLN A 55 13.47 -7.18 8.98
C GLN A 55 14.15 -7.68 7.71
N GLU A 56 13.44 -8.45 6.88
CA GLU A 56 14.00 -8.98 5.64
C GLU A 56 14.17 -7.90 4.58
N LEU A 57 13.16 -7.04 4.36
CA LEU A 57 13.27 -5.96 3.37
C LEU A 57 14.36 -4.95 3.73
N PHE A 58 14.47 -4.57 5.01
CA PHE A 58 15.51 -3.64 5.46
C PHE A 58 16.93 -4.17 5.17
N LYS A 59 17.18 -5.46 5.41
CA LYS A 59 18.45 -6.09 5.10
C LYS A 59 18.72 -6.20 3.60
N LEU A 60 17.69 -6.54 2.84
CA LEU A 60 17.80 -6.80 1.41
C LEU A 60 18.01 -5.52 0.60
N LEU A 61 17.28 -4.46 0.93
CA LEU A 61 17.35 -3.20 0.22
C LEU A 61 18.61 -2.39 0.54
N GLY A 62 19.09 -2.43 1.79
CA GLY A 62 20.26 -1.65 2.22
C GLY A 62 20.11 -0.18 1.83
N GLU A 63 21.04 0.33 1.01
CA GLU A 63 21.04 1.70 0.49
C GLU A 63 20.40 1.82 -0.91
N SER A 64 19.87 0.73 -1.48
CA SER A 64 19.34 0.72 -2.85
C SER A 64 18.03 1.47 -3.01
N ALA A 65 17.22 1.51 -1.95
CA ALA A 65 15.92 2.19 -1.93
C ALA A 65 15.51 2.54 -0.49
N THR A 66 14.57 3.48 -0.37
CA THR A 66 13.97 3.81 0.91
C THR A 66 12.78 2.90 1.19
N LEU A 67 12.76 2.27 2.37
CA LEU A 67 11.64 1.48 2.87
C LEU A 67 10.76 2.34 3.79
N ARG A 68 9.54 2.63 3.37
CA ARG A 68 8.52 3.30 4.17
C ARG A 68 7.63 2.26 4.82
N VAL A 69 7.34 2.41 6.11
CA VAL A 69 6.57 1.44 6.90
C VAL A 69 5.39 2.13 7.56
N GLN A 70 4.18 1.81 7.16
CA GLN A 70 2.94 2.40 7.68
C GLN A 70 2.94 3.94 7.62
N GLU A 71 3.52 4.46 6.56
CA GLU A 71 3.62 5.89 6.29
C GLU A 71 2.78 6.25 5.06
N PRO A 72 2.21 7.47 5.01
CA PRO A 72 1.40 7.90 3.88
C PRO A 72 2.17 7.93 2.55
N ILE A 73 1.43 7.68 1.48
CA ILE A 73 1.81 8.01 0.10
C ILE A 73 0.71 8.90 -0.50
N ILE A 74 1.09 9.82 -1.37
CA ILE A 74 0.13 10.71 -2.04
C ILE A 74 -0.22 10.11 -3.39
N LEU A 75 -1.50 9.81 -3.58
CA LEU A 75 -2.07 9.40 -4.85
C LEU A 75 -3.15 10.42 -5.21
N SER A 76 -3.19 10.90 -6.45
CA SER A 76 -4.21 11.87 -6.89
C SER A 76 -4.48 13.02 -5.88
N ALA A 77 -5.38 13.93 -6.18
CA ALA A 77 -5.68 15.07 -5.29
C ALA A 77 -6.57 14.72 -4.08
N ASP A 78 -7.09 13.52 -4.01
CA ASP A 78 -8.10 13.09 -3.04
C ASP A 78 -7.82 11.74 -2.36
N SER A 79 -6.58 11.25 -2.45
CA SER A 79 -6.24 9.95 -1.89
C SER A 79 -4.85 9.96 -1.26
N GLU A 80 -4.80 9.59 0.02
CA GLU A 80 -3.59 9.48 0.84
C GLU A 80 -3.68 8.19 1.68
N PRO A 81 -3.46 7.02 1.06
CA PRO A 81 -3.41 5.75 1.79
C PRO A 81 -2.12 5.61 2.60
N GLN A 82 -2.18 4.77 3.64
CA GLN A 82 -1.05 4.36 4.47
C GLN A 82 -0.79 2.86 4.30
N PRO A 83 -0.09 2.44 3.26
CA PRO A 83 0.22 1.02 3.06
C PRO A 83 1.10 0.47 4.18
N ASP A 84 1.04 -0.84 4.42
CA ASP A 84 1.93 -1.46 5.40
C ASP A 84 3.39 -1.26 5.03
N PHE A 85 3.74 -1.33 3.70
CA PHE A 85 5.05 -0.94 3.19
C PHE A 85 4.94 -0.26 1.82
N ALA A 86 5.83 0.69 1.60
CA ALA A 86 6.16 1.19 0.28
C ALA A 86 7.68 1.17 0.08
N ILE A 87 8.14 0.58 -1.04
CA ILE A 87 9.52 0.67 -1.48
C ILE A 87 9.59 1.79 -2.49
N VAL A 88 10.35 2.83 -2.16
CA VAL A 88 10.40 4.06 -2.94
C VAL A 88 11.84 4.42 -3.29
N ARG A 89 12.02 5.26 -4.31
CA ARG A 89 13.36 5.75 -4.66
C ARG A 89 13.95 6.55 -3.50
N ASN A 90 15.26 6.58 -3.41
CA ASN A 90 15.94 7.45 -2.44
C ASN A 90 15.76 8.92 -2.82
N GLN A 91 15.51 9.76 -1.81
CA GLN A 91 15.48 11.22 -1.92
C GLN A 91 16.46 11.82 -0.91
N ASP A 92 17.13 12.90 -1.29
CA ASP A 92 18.16 13.54 -0.45
C ASP A 92 17.60 14.05 0.88
N ASP A 93 16.33 14.48 0.90
CA ASP A 93 15.64 14.96 2.08
C ASP A 93 14.87 13.87 2.84
N ASN A 94 14.96 12.61 2.42
CA ASN A 94 14.22 11.48 2.97
C ASN A 94 12.70 11.72 3.06
N TYR A 95 12.14 12.42 2.08
CA TYR A 95 10.70 12.77 2.04
C TYR A 95 10.24 13.69 3.19
N LEU A 96 11.12 14.56 3.67
CA LEU A 96 10.80 15.57 4.68
C LEU A 96 9.83 16.63 4.15
N SER A 97 9.95 17.00 2.88
CA SER A 97 9.15 18.06 2.24
C SER A 97 7.80 17.59 1.71
N SER A 98 7.66 16.30 1.37
CA SER A 98 6.43 15.69 0.84
C SER A 98 6.46 14.18 1.01
N HIS A 99 5.31 13.55 1.16
CA HIS A 99 5.20 12.10 1.04
C HIS A 99 5.49 11.65 -0.41
N PRO A 100 5.91 10.37 -0.61
CA PRO A 100 6.15 9.82 -1.95
C PRO A 100 4.92 9.93 -2.85
N MET A 101 5.16 10.27 -4.11
CA MET A 101 4.16 10.31 -5.19
C MET A 101 4.31 9.07 -6.09
N PRO A 102 3.37 8.79 -7.01
CA PRO A 102 3.40 7.58 -7.84
C PRO A 102 4.72 7.31 -8.55
N ASP A 103 5.37 8.34 -9.09
CA ASP A 103 6.65 8.23 -9.79
C ASP A 103 7.84 7.83 -8.90
N ASP A 104 7.69 7.97 -7.60
CA ASP A 104 8.71 7.57 -6.63
C ASP A 104 8.59 6.10 -6.21
N ILE A 105 7.44 5.46 -6.48
CA ILE A 105 7.06 4.19 -5.87
C ILE A 105 7.41 3.02 -6.79
N PHE A 106 8.24 2.11 -6.31
CA PHE A 106 8.57 0.87 -7.00
C PHE A 106 7.60 -0.26 -6.66
N LEU A 107 7.14 -0.34 -5.41
CA LEU A 107 6.28 -1.39 -4.91
C LEU A 107 5.47 -0.90 -3.71
N VAL A 108 4.17 -1.18 -3.71
CA VAL A 108 3.30 -1.07 -2.54
C VAL A 108 2.96 -2.46 -2.02
N ILE A 109 2.96 -2.64 -0.70
CA ILE A 109 2.66 -3.92 -0.04
C ILE A 109 1.61 -3.71 1.04
N GLU A 110 0.58 -4.55 1.03
CA GLU A 110 -0.41 -4.67 2.10
C GLU A 110 -0.35 -6.06 2.74
N ILE A 111 -0.53 -6.13 4.06
CA ILE A 111 -0.67 -7.38 4.81
C ILE A 111 -2.13 -7.53 5.20
N SER A 112 -2.83 -8.42 4.53
CA SER A 112 -4.28 -8.51 4.61
C SER A 112 -4.76 -9.70 5.43
N ASN A 113 -5.63 -9.41 6.39
CA ASN A 113 -6.42 -10.41 7.10
C ASN A 113 -7.90 -9.98 7.07
N PRO A 114 -8.40 -9.07 7.94
CA PRO A 114 -9.80 -8.64 7.84
C PRO A 114 -10.06 -7.71 6.65
N THR A 115 -9.04 -7.02 6.15
CA THR A 115 -9.11 -6.05 5.05
C THR A 115 -8.99 -6.66 3.66
N LEU A 116 -8.77 -7.96 3.53
CA LEU A 116 -8.42 -8.62 2.26
C LEU A 116 -9.31 -8.21 1.07
N LYS A 117 -10.62 -8.19 1.27
CA LYS A 117 -11.54 -7.79 0.20
C LYS A 117 -11.35 -6.31 -0.20
N PHE A 118 -11.09 -5.42 0.75
CA PHE A 118 -10.85 -4.00 0.50
C PHE A 118 -9.54 -3.81 -0.27
N ASP A 119 -8.50 -4.55 0.11
CA ASP A 119 -7.19 -4.50 -0.51
C ASP A 119 -7.21 -5.09 -1.94
N GLN A 120 -7.96 -6.20 -2.14
CA GLN A 120 -8.15 -6.83 -3.46
C GLN A 120 -9.08 -6.07 -4.41
N THR A 121 -9.83 -5.06 -3.94
CA THR A 121 -10.78 -4.33 -4.77
C THR A 121 -10.50 -2.83 -4.78
N THR A 122 -10.74 -2.14 -3.67
CA THR A 122 -10.65 -0.68 -3.59
C THR A 122 -9.20 -0.21 -3.72
N LYS A 123 -8.28 -0.72 -2.88
CA LYS A 123 -6.86 -0.36 -2.95
C LYS A 123 -6.20 -0.82 -4.24
N LEU A 124 -6.52 -2.04 -4.71
CA LEU A 124 -6.02 -2.55 -6.00
C LEU A 124 -6.37 -1.61 -7.15
N SER A 125 -7.65 -1.19 -7.23
CA SER A 125 -8.10 -0.27 -8.28
C SER A 125 -7.47 1.12 -8.10
N LEU A 126 -7.32 1.60 -6.88
CA LEU A 126 -6.70 2.88 -6.57
C LEU A 126 -5.22 2.90 -7.01
N TYR A 127 -4.44 1.91 -6.61
CA TYR A 127 -3.02 1.83 -6.97
C TYR A 127 -2.83 1.66 -8.49
N ALA A 128 -3.70 0.91 -9.17
CA ALA A 128 -3.66 0.78 -10.61
C ALA A 128 -4.02 2.09 -11.35
N GLU A 129 -4.96 2.90 -10.81
CA GLU A 129 -5.36 4.21 -11.35
C GLU A 129 -4.21 5.20 -11.36
N ASP A 130 -3.41 5.21 -10.30
CA ASP A 130 -2.22 6.05 -10.16
C ASP A 130 -0.95 5.41 -10.76
N ASN A 131 -1.09 4.35 -11.57
CA ASN A 131 0.00 3.67 -12.27
C ASN A 131 1.10 3.11 -11.37
N ILE A 132 0.79 2.75 -10.12
CA ILE A 132 1.76 2.06 -9.26
C ILE A 132 2.15 0.75 -9.94
N PRO A 133 3.46 0.55 -10.29
CA PRO A 133 3.86 -0.53 -11.19
C PRO A 133 3.67 -1.93 -10.60
N HIS A 134 3.82 -2.06 -9.28
CA HIS A 134 3.74 -3.32 -8.56
C HIS A 134 2.96 -3.17 -7.27
N TYR A 135 2.04 -4.09 -7.03
CA TYR A 135 1.23 -4.16 -5.81
C TYR A 135 1.23 -5.58 -5.28
N TRP A 136 1.58 -5.77 -4.02
CA TRP A 136 1.65 -7.06 -3.36
C TRP A 136 0.69 -7.13 -2.19
N ILE A 137 -0.02 -8.27 -2.06
CA ILE A 137 -0.88 -8.55 -0.91
C ILE A 137 -0.39 -9.83 -0.23
N PHE A 138 0.14 -9.70 0.98
CA PHE A 138 0.36 -10.84 1.87
C PHE A 138 -0.98 -11.28 2.44
N ASN A 139 -1.63 -12.23 1.77
CA ASN A 139 -2.93 -12.77 2.13
C ASN A 139 -2.76 -13.77 3.28
N LEU A 140 -3.04 -13.34 4.52
CA LEU A 140 -2.92 -14.16 5.72
C LEU A 140 -4.13 -15.09 5.94
N ILE A 141 -5.21 -14.97 5.15
CA ILE A 141 -6.37 -15.87 5.20
C ILE A 141 -6.04 -17.17 4.47
N ASP A 142 -5.50 -17.04 3.25
CA ASP A 142 -5.19 -18.17 2.38
C ASP A 142 -3.70 -18.56 2.43
N ASN A 143 -2.91 -17.84 3.23
CA ASN A 143 -1.49 -18.07 3.47
C ASN A 143 -0.65 -18.11 2.19
N HIS A 144 -0.75 -17.06 1.37
CA HIS A 144 0.04 -16.89 0.15
C HIS A 144 0.27 -15.40 -0.16
N LEU A 145 1.20 -15.11 -1.07
CA LEU A 145 1.43 -13.78 -1.59
C LEU A 145 0.73 -13.62 -2.95
N GLU A 146 -0.06 -12.56 -3.09
CA GLU A 146 -0.63 -12.14 -4.36
C GLU A 146 0.24 -11.02 -4.94
N ILE A 147 0.74 -11.21 -6.16
CA ILE A 147 1.64 -10.30 -6.87
C ILE A 147 0.89 -9.72 -8.04
N TYR A 148 0.69 -8.41 -8.04
CA TYR A 148 0.02 -7.68 -9.10
C TYR A 148 1.03 -6.79 -9.83
N SER A 149 0.96 -6.76 -11.18
CA SER A 149 1.82 -5.92 -12.02
C SER A 149 1.14 -5.51 -13.32
N GLN A 150 1.71 -4.48 -13.97
CA GLN A 150 1.21 -3.87 -15.20
C GLN A 150 -0.20 -3.28 -15.03
N PRO A 151 -0.33 -2.13 -14.35
CA PRO A 151 -1.61 -1.43 -14.21
C PRO A 151 -2.20 -1.07 -15.58
N TYR A 152 -3.52 -1.11 -15.71
CA TYR A 152 -4.22 -0.75 -16.92
C TYR A 152 -5.64 -0.28 -16.63
N GLN A 153 -6.22 0.46 -17.56
CA GLN A 153 -7.64 0.77 -17.57
C GLN A 153 -8.35 -0.08 -18.64
N ASP A 154 -9.47 -0.69 -18.25
CA ASP A 154 -10.30 -1.45 -19.18
C ASP A 154 -11.20 -0.53 -20.04
N LEU A 155 -11.88 -1.11 -21.03
CA LEU A 155 -12.78 -0.36 -21.93
C LEU A 155 -14.01 0.25 -21.23
N ARG A 156 -14.27 -0.14 -19.98
CA ARG A 156 -15.35 0.40 -19.15
C ARG A 156 -14.85 1.45 -18.15
N GLY A 157 -13.57 1.83 -18.25
CA GLY A 157 -12.95 2.81 -17.37
C GLY A 157 -12.53 2.29 -16.00
N LYS A 158 -12.53 0.96 -15.79
CA LYS A 158 -12.06 0.37 -14.52
C LYS A 158 -10.55 0.13 -14.55
N PHE A 159 -9.89 0.51 -13.48
CA PHE A 159 -8.47 0.26 -13.29
C PHE A 159 -8.22 -1.08 -12.59
N ASN A 160 -7.19 -1.79 -13.06
CA ASN A 160 -6.78 -3.09 -12.56
C ASN A 160 -5.33 -3.39 -12.98
N TYR A 161 -4.80 -4.57 -12.63
CA TYR A 161 -3.50 -5.08 -13.06
C TYR A 161 -3.67 -6.21 -14.07
N ARG A 162 -2.83 -6.24 -15.13
CA ARG A 162 -2.88 -7.28 -16.19
C ARG A 162 -2.44 -8.63 -15.68
N HIS A 163 -1.46 -8.65 -14.77
CA HIS A 163 -0.90 -9.88 -14.23
C HIS A 163 -1.22 -10.00 -12.76
N LYS A 164 -1.74 -11.17 -12.39
CA LYS A 164 -1.81 -11.64 -11.02
C LYS A 164 -1.06 -12.97 -10.95
N GLN A 165 -0.07 -13.05 -10.07
CA GLN A 165 0.64 -14.29 -9.73
C GLN A 165 0.41 -14.60 -8.26
N ILE A 166 0.32 -15.89 -7.93
CA ILE A 166 0.33 -16.38 -6.55
C ILE A 166 1.70 -16.99 -6.28
N ALA A 167 2.30 -16.61 -5.16
CA ALA A 167 3.51 -17.24 -4.64
C ALA A 167 3.25 -17.86 -3.27
N LEU A 168 3.70 -19.10 -3.09
CA LEU A 168 3.50 -19.87 -1.88
C LEU A 168 4.56 -19.55 -0.81
N PRO A 169 4.30 -19.83 0.48
CA PRO A 169 5.23 -19.51 1.56
C PRO A 169 6.62 -20.17 1.45
N ASN A 170 6.76 -21.24 0.70
CA ASN A 170 8.04 -21.93 0.49
C ASN A 170 8.84 -21.41 -0.71
N GLU A 171 8.37 -20.38 -1.39
CA GLU A 171 9.01 -19.82 -2.58
C GLU A 171 9.92 -18.63 -2.23
N THR A 172 10.82 -18.33 -3.15
CA THR A 172 11.68 -17.15 -3.15
C THR A 172 11.38 -16.35 -4.42
N ILE A 173 11.13 -15.06 -4.27
CA ILE A 173 10.70 -14.21 -5.37
C ILE A 173 11.62 -13.00 -5.52
N PRO A 174 11.94 -12.56 -6.76
CA PRO A 174 12.71 -11.34 -6.97
C PRO A 174 11.89 -10.11 -6.55
N LEU A 175 12.57 -9.11 -5.98
CA LEU A 175 11.94 -7.82 -5.73
C LEU A 175 11.76 -7.06 -7.06
N PRO A 176 10.59 -6.48 -7.30
CA PRO A 176 10.40 -5.59 -8.44
C PRO A 176 11.43 -4.46 -8.43
N HIS A 177 11.90 -4.06 -9.62
CA HIS A 177 12.95 -3.07 -9.83
C HIS A 177 14.37 -3.51 -9.40
N PHE A 178 14.50 -4.54 -8.55
CA PHE A 178 15.76 -5.09 -8.04
C PHE A 178 15.83 -6.60 -8.30
N PRO A 179 15.92 -7.06 -9.56
CA PRO A 179 15.78 -8.48 -9.92
C PRO A 179 16.90 -9.38 -9.34
N GLU A 180 18.02 -8.79 -8.94
CA GLU A 180 19.12 -9.48 -8.25
C GLU A 180 18.85 -9.70 -6.75
N ILE A 181 17.87 -8.97 -6.18
CA ILE A 181 17.47 -9.10 -4.79
C ILE A 181 16.23 -9.99 -4.71
N SER A 182 16.28 -11.03 -3.89
CA SER A 182 15.18 -11.98 -3.75
C SER A 182 14.71 -12.11 -2.31
N LEU A 183 13.39 -12.11 -2.11
CA LEU A 183 12.73 -12.28 -0.83
C LEU A 183 12.32 -13.75 -0.65
N ASN A 184 12.80 -14.38 0.44
CA ASN A 184 12.40 -15.73 0.83
C ASN A 184 11.13 -15.67 1.69
N LEU A 185 10.00 -16.13 1.14
CA LEU A 185 8.68 -16.05 1.77
C LEU A 185 8.55 -16.97 3.00
N SER A 186 9.36 -18.03 3.11
CA SER A 186 9.29 -18.96 4.25
C SER A 186 9.58 -18.32 5.61
N ARG A 187 10.16 -17.11 5.60
CA ARG A 187 10.49 -16.34 6.81
C ARG A 187 9.44 -15.31 7.19
N ILE A 188 8.42 -15.12 6.34
CA ILE A 188 7.50 -13.99 6.46
C ILE A 188 6.16 -14.40 7.04
N PHE A 189 5.57 -15.46 6.49
CA PHE A 189 4.25 -15.92 6.94
C PHE A 189 4.29 -16.50 8.37
N PRO A 190 3.20 -16.31 9.14
CA PRO A 190 3.03 -17.03 10.40
C PRO A 190 3.05 -18.54 10.18
N PRO A 191 3.58 -19.32 11.14
CA PRO A 191 3.62 -20.78 11.06
C PRO A 191 2.22 -21.42 11.11
#